data_c5a0ee965195ddeac432181b3cd89bdc
#
_entry.id   c5a0ee965195ddeac432181b3cd89bdc
#
_cell.length_a   1.000
_cell.length_b   1.000
_cell.length_c   1.000
_cell.angle_alpha   90.00
_cell.angle_beta   90.00
_cell.angle_gamma   90.00
#
_symmetry.space_group_name_H-M   'P 1'
#
loop_
_entity.id
_entity.type
_entity.pdbx_description
1 polymer ?
#
loop_
_entity_poly.entity_id
_entity_poly.type
_entity_poly.pdbx_seq_one_letter_code
_entity_poly.pdbx_strand_id
1 'polypeptide(L)'
;MHRRTQPRTPRRTQQPRTPRRTALAVSAALLVAAPLLTACGGDAHPGAAAVVGGERIDVASLQAQVKDVRTAQAASPESAQLVAATGDLSRRKLNSMIFDRVVEKVARDEGVTATRAELQQTRTAFVRQSGGEDRLAAALLQEQGVAPGQIDGVVRRNVLLNKIAAKVGADDSPEGQKKLTEVFTAASKDLAIDVNPRYGAWDDARIQLASATPAWLRRISQDPNAAPAGA
;
A
#
# COMPACT_ATOMS: atom_id res chain seq x y z
N MET A 1 47.12 -56.41 0.22
CA MET A 1 46.80 -57.84 0.05
C MET A 1 45.31 -57.97 -0.32
N HIS A 2 45.15 -58.62 -1.45
CA HIS A 2 43.94 -59.30 -2.01
C HIS A 2 42.73 -58.40 -2.38
N ARG A 3 42.58 -58.14 -3.64
CA ARG A 3 42.16 -58.88 -4.84
C ARG A 3 40.64 -59.14 -4.86
N ARG A 4 40.02 -58.52 -5.90
CA ARG A 4 39.18 -59.14 -6.97
C ARG A 4 37.79 -59.60 -6.51
N THR A 5 36.74 -59.43 -7.25
CA THR A 5 36.47 -59.67 -8.68
C THR A 5 35.05 -59.19 -9.02
N GLN A 6 34.90 -58.54 -10.17
CA GLN A 6 33.63 -58.60 -10.94
C GLN A 6 33.44 -59.99 -11.58
N PRO A 7 32.25 -60.42 -11.99
CA PRO A 7 31.91 -60.33 -13.40
C PRO A 7 30.39 -60.17 -13.74
N ARG A 8 30.14 -59.48 -14.79
CA ARG A 8 29.66 -59.85 -16.12
C ARG A 8 28.15 -60.08 -16.32
N THR A 9 27.64 -59.24 -17.23
CA THR A 9 26.39 -59.35 -18.04
C THR A 9 26.31 -60.68 -18.86
N PRO A 10 25.07 -61.06 -19.36
CA PRO A 10 24.78 -60.94 -20.77
C PRO A 10 23.33 -60.50 -21.05
N ARG A 11 23.08 -59.65 -21.95
CA ARG A 11 22.90 -59.59 -23.41
C ARG A 11 21.88 -60.56 -24.00
N ARG A 12 21.03 -59.96 -24.88
CA ARG A 12 20.26 -60.50 -26.01
C ARG A 12 18.77 -60.78 -25.73
N THR A 13 17.82 -60.42 -26.59
CA THR A 13 17.72 -60.32 -28.05
C THR A 13 16.41 -59.59 -28.41
N GLN A 14 16.46 -58.64 -29.30
CA GLN A 14 15.86 -58.52 -30.64
C GLN A 14 14.42 -59.01 -30.83
N GLN A 15 13.52 -58.09 -31.12
CA GLN A 15 12.71 -57.78 -32.34
C GLN A 15 12.12 -58.98 -33.15
N PRO A 16 11.07 -58.85 -34.02
CA PRO A 16 10.43 -57.65 -34.61
C PRO A 16 8.92 -57.78 -35.02
N ARG A 17 8.45 -56.77 -35.76
CA ARG A 17 7.45 -56.69 -36.83
C ARG A 17 5.97 -56.46 -36.50
N THR A 18 5.58 -55.22 -36.71
CA THR A 18 4.73 -54.56 -37.76
C THR A 18 3.49 -55.31 -38.24
N PRO A 19 2.61 -54.63 -38.99
CA PRO A 19 1.79 -53.46 -38.77
C PRO A 19 0.30 -53.78 -39.09
N ARG A 20 -0.62 -52.97 -38.63
CA ARG A 20 -1.89 -52.88 -39.38
C ARG A 20 -2.50 -51.50 -39.23
N ARG A 21 -2.60 -50.91 -40.39
CA ARG A 21 -3.38 -49.74 -40.74
C ARG A 21 -4.87 -50.00 -40.53
N THR A 22 -5.57 -48.97 -40.34
CA THR A 22 -6.96 -48.56 -40.62
C THR A 22 -7.62 -48.11 -39.33
N ALA A 23 -8.32 -47.04 -39.20
CA ALA A 23 -8.99 -46.12 -40.09
C ALA A 23 -9.40 -44.93 -39.26
N LEU A 24 -9.33 -43.75 -39.79
CA LEU A 24 -10.36 -42.74 -39.91
C LEU A 24 -11.50 -42.77 -38.88
N ALA A 25 -11.56 -41.74 -38.08
CA ALA A 25 -12.76 -40.94 -37.84
C ALA A 25 -12.37 -39.77 -36.95
N VAL A 26 -12.25 -38.62 -37.50
CA VAL A 26 -13.25 -37.55 -37.40
C VAL A 26 -13.85 -37.47 -36.01
N SER A 27 -13.28 -36.58 -35.21
CA SER A 27 -14.06 -35.82 -34.25
C SER A 27 -13.40 -34.47 -34.15
N ALA A 28 -13.82 -33.67 -35.10
CA ALA A 28 -13.65 -32.23 -35.09
C ALA A 28 -14.42 -31.61 -33.92
N ALA A 29 -13.89 -30.53 -33.44
CA ALA A 29 -14.60 -29.41 -32.84
C ALA A 29 -15.32 -29.66 -31.51
N LEU A 30 -14.55 -29.67 -30.43
CA LEU A 30 -15.01 -29.00 -29.20
C LEU A 30 -14.13 -27.77 -29.00
N LEU A 31 -14.35 -26.79 -29.87
CA LEU A 31 -14.02 -25.41 -29.67
C LEU A 31 -14.73 -24.95 -28.40
N VAL A 32 -13.98 -24.81 -27.33
CA VAL A 32 -13.72 -23.54 -26.68
C VAL A 32 -14.93 -22.63 -26.59
N ALA A 33 -15.80 -22.91 -25.63
CA ALA A 33 -16.50 -21.85 -24.93
C ALA A 33 -15.66 -21.55 -23.68
N ALA A 34 -14.55 -20.84 -23.85
CA ALA A 34 -13.99 -20.08 -22.77
C ALA A 34 -15.06 -19.02 -22.44
N PRO A 35 -15.68 -19.03 -21.27
CA PRO A 35 -16.45 -17.89 -20.85
C PRO A 35 -15.46 -16.73 -20.75
N LEU A 36 -15.61 -15.77 -21.63
CA LEU A 36 -15.13 -14.42 -21.42
C LEU A 36 -15.90 -13.89 -20.20
N LEU A 37 -15.49 -14.31 -19.02
CA LEU A 37 -15.72 -13.57 -17.80
C LEU A 37 -14.81 -12.34 -17.89
N THR A 38 -15.14 -11.43 -18.82
CA THR A 38 -14.80 -10.04 -18.67
C THR A 38 -15.59 -9.56 -17.46
N ALA A 39 -15.03 -9.81 -16.28
CA ALA A 39 -15.47 -9.21 -15.06
C ALA A 39 -15.52 -7.71 -15.29
N CYS A 40 -16.71 -7.16 -15.17
CA CYS A 40 -16.97 -5.73 -15.11
C CYS A 40 -15.93 -5.04 -14.24
N GLY A 41 -15.37 -3.98 -14.80
CA GLY A 41 -14.29 -3.20 -14.26
C GLY A 41 -14.40 -2.81 -12.79
N GLY A 42 -13.39 -3.13 -12.11
CA GLY A 42 -13.01 -2.85 -10.76
C GLY A 42 -12.06 -3.96 -10.36
N ASP A 43 -10.76 -3.71 -10.42
CA ASP A 43 -9.78 -4.68 -9.97
C ASP A 43 -10.09 -5.04 -8.53
N ALA A 44 -10.88 -6.11 -8.37
CA ALA A 44 -11.18 -6.66 -7.08
C ALA A 44 -9.86 -7.22 -6.52
N HIS A 45 -9.17 -6.44 -5.70
CA HIS A 45 -8.00 -6.90 -4.96
C HIS A 45 -8.46 -7.52 -3.62
N PRO A 46 -8.86 -8.81 -3.59
CA PRO A 46 -9.37 -9.43 -2.37
C PRO A 46 -8.32 -9.32 -1.27
N GLY A 47 -8.70 -8.73 -0.13
CA GLY A 47 -7.80 -8.55 0.99
C GLY A 47 -6.85 -7.36 0.91
N ALA A 48 -6.84 -6.56 -0.16
CA ALA A 48 -6.09 -5.32 -0.21
C ALA A 48 -6.90 -4.14 0.34
N ALA A 49 -6.24 -3.28 1.10
CA ALA A 49 -6.74 -1.98 1.51
C ALA A 49 -6.47 -0.93 0.42
N ALA A 50 -5.33 -1.05 -0.27
CA ALA A 50 -4.97 -0.27 -1.45
C ALA A 50 -3.93 -1.03 -2.29
N VAL A 51 -3.78 -0.61 -3.55
CA VAL A 51 -2.66 -0.97 -4.43
C VAL A 51 -1.98 0.32 -4.85
N VAL A 52 -0.66 0.39 -4.70
CA VAL A 52 0.14 1.59 -4.94
C VAL A 52 1.34 1.20 -5.79
N GLY A 53 1.40 1.65 -7.03
CA GLY A 53 2.48 1.28 -7.95
C GLY A 53 2.56 -0.23 -8.22
N GLY A 54 1.42 -0.92 -8.22
CA GLY A 54 1.33 -2.37 -8.35
C GLY A 54 1.61 -3.16 -7.06
N GLU A 55 2.06 -2.51 -5.99
CA GLU A 55 2.31 -3.14 -4.68
C GLU A 55 1.08 -3.01 -3.76
N ARG A 56 0.72 -4.13 -3.13
CA ARG A 56 -0.44 -4.18 -2.24
C ARG A 56 -0.11 -3.63 -0.85
N ILE A 57 -1.07 -2.91 -0.30
CA ILE A 57 -1.21 -2.66 1.13
C ILE A 57 -2.34 -3.57 1.62
N ASP A 58 -1.99 -4.66 2.27
CA ASP A 58 -2.99 -5.62 2.72
C ASP A 58 -3.80 -5.09 3.90
N VAL A 59 -5.07 -5.49 3.98
CA VAL A 59 -5.94 -5.20 5.12
C VAL A 59 -5.31 -5.69 6.43
N ALA A 60 -4.63 -6.84 6.41
CA ALA A 60 -3.94 -7.36 7.60
C ALA A 60 -2.83 -6.41 8.07
N SER A 61 -2.01 -5.88 7.16
CA SER A 61 -0.95 -4.91 7.47
C SER A 61 -1.54 -3.60 8.03
N LEU A 62 -2.62 -3.11 7.42
CA LEU A 62 -3.33 -1.94 7.93
C LEU A 62 -3.87 -2.18 9.35
N GLN A 63 -4.51 -3.32 9.57
CA GLN A 63 -5.08 -3.66 10.89
C GLN A 63 -3.99 -3.85 11.96
N ALA A 64 -2.81 -4.37 11.60
CA ALA A 64 -1.67 -4.42 12.51
C ALA A 64 -1.25 -3.02 12.96
N GLN A 65 -1.10 -2.07 12.02
CA GLN A 65 -0.79 -0.68 12.34
C GLN A 65 -1.86 -0.02 13.25
N VAL A 66 -3.13 -0.28 12.97
CA VAL A 66 -4.26 0.21 13.81
C VAL A 66 -4.21 -0.41 15.20
N LYS A 67 -3.96 -1.71 15.30
CA LYS A 67 -3.85 -2.44 16.57
C LYS A 67 -2.73 -1.86 17.46
N ASP A 68 -1.57 -1.58 16.88
CA ASP A 68 -0.44 -1.00 17.61
C ASP A 68 -0.85 0.35 18.25
N VAL A 69 -1.54 1.20 17.49
CA VAL A 69 -2.04 2.48 18.00
C VAL A 69 -3.08 2.26 19.11
N ARG A 70 -4.05 1.35 18.90
CA ARG A 70 -5.07 1.06 19.92
C ARG A 70 -4.46 0.49 21.20
N THR A 71 -3.45 -0.35 21.08
CA THR A 71 -2.70 -0.86 22.23
C THR A 71 -1.99 0.26 23.00
N ALA A 72 -1.32 1.18 22.28
CA ALA A 72 -0.69 2.34 22.91
C ALA A 72 -1.72 3.29 23.55
N GLN A 73 -2.86 3.53 22.90
CA GLN A 73 -3.94 4.33 23.45
C GLN A 73 -4.53 3.72 24.73
N ALA A 74 -4.73 2.39 24.74
CA ALA A 74 -5.25 1.69 25.90
C ALA A 74 -4.31 1.73 27.13
N ALA A 75 -3.01 1.89 26.89
CA ALA A 75 -1.99 2.04 27.94
C ALA A 75 -1.85 3.48 28.44
N SER A 76 -2.47 4.47 27.77
CA SER A 76 -2.42 5.89 28.16
C SER A 76 -3.44 6.19 29.28
N PRO A 77 -3.11 7.10 30.21
CA PRO A 77 -4.09 7.64 31.18
C PRO A 77 -5.32 8.27 30.49
N GLU A 78 -5.14 8.86 29.30
CA GLU A 78 -6.20 9.52 28.52
C GLU A 78 -6.89 8.56 27.53
N SER A 79 -6.85 7.27 27.75
CA SER A 79 -7.27 6.23 26.78
C SER A 79 -8.66 6.46 26.21
N ALA A 80 -9.64 6.81 27.02
CA ALA A 80 -11.03 7.03 26.57
C ALA A 80 -11.11 8.22 25.58
N GLN A 81 -10.42 9.31 25.87
CA GLN A 81 -10.37 10.50 25.00
C GLN A 81 -9.66 10.20 23.68
N LEU A 82 -8.51 9.52 23.73
CA LEU A 82 -7.74 9.13 22.55
C LEU A 82 -8.53 8.21 21.62
N VAL A 83 -9.25 7.24 22.18
CA VAL A 83 -10.09 6.33 21.40
C VAL A 83 -11.25 7.08 20.76
N ALA A 84 -11.93 7.96 21.51
CA ALA A 84 -13.02 8.77 20.99
C ALA A 84 -12.60 9.70 19.85
N ALA A 85 -11.42 10.32 19.96
CA ALA A 85 -10.86 11.22 18.95
C ALA A 85 -10.39 10.50 17.66
N THR A 86 -10.33 9.19 17.66
CA THR A 86 -9.76 8.39 16.55
C THR A 86 -10.72 7.40 15.92
N GLY A 87 -12.01 7.80 15.77
CA GLY A 87 -13.03 6.97 15.12
C GLY A 87 -12.69 6.53 13.69
N ASP A 88 -11.94 7.36 12.96
CA ASP A 88 -11.49 7.15 11.60
C ASP A 88 -10.04 6.62 11.49
N LEU A 89 -9.49 6.05 12.56
CA LEU A 89 -8.07 5.64 12.65
C LEU A 89 -7.61 4.77 11.47
N SER A 90 -8.41 3.78 11.05
CA SER A 90 -8.04 2.91 9.94
C SER A 90 -7.83 3.70 8.64
N ARG A 91 -8.66 4.68 8.39
CA ARG A 91 -8.57 5.54 7.22
C ARG A 91 -7.34 6.45 7.27
N ARG A 92 -7.08 7.07 8.43
CA ARG A 92 -5.87 7.90 8.64
C ARG A 92 -4.60 7.07 8.51
N LYS A 93 -4.57 5.84 9.04
CA LYS A 93 -3.42 4.95 8.88
C LYS A 93 -3.21 4.54 7.43
N LEU A 94 -4.27 4.18 6.71
CA LEU A 94 -4.14 3.88 5.29
C LEU A 94 -3.62 5.09 4.50
N ASN A 95 -4.14 6.28 4.77
CA ASN A 95 -3.62 7.52 4.17
C ASN A 95 -2.12 7.70 4.41
N SER A 96 -1.66 7.49 5.64
CA SER A 96 -0.24 7.57 5.99
C SER A 96 0.60 6.52 5.23
N MET A 97 0.12 5.28 5.16
CA MET A 97 0.83 4.19 4.45
C MET A 97 0.93 4.48 2.94
N ILE A 98 -0.12 5.01 2.32
CA ILE A 98 -0.09 5.40 0.91
C ILE A 98 0.86 6.58 0.73
N PHE A 99 0.75 7.61 1.57
CA PHE A 99 1.63 8.77 1.52
C PHE A 99 3.11 8.41 1.66
N ASP A 100 3.45 7.47 2.54
CA ASP A 100 4.82 6.97 2.67
C ASP A 100 5.34 6.37 1.35
N ARG A 101 4.49 5.66 0.59
CA ARG A 101 4.84 5.12 -0.75
C ARG A 101 5.07 6.25 -1.76
N VAL A 102 4.25 7.30 -1.72
CA VAL A 102 4.44 8.48 -2.58
C VAL A 102 5.76 9.18 -2.25
N VAL A 103 6.05 9.41 -0.96
CA VAL A 103 7.34 9.98 -0.51
C VAL A 103 8.51 9.14 -0.98
N GLU A 104 8.43 7.82 -0.85
CA GLU A 104 9.49 6.91 -1.31
C GLU A 104 9.66 6.90 -2.83
N LYS A 105 8.58 7.05 -3.60
CA LYS A 105 8.65 7.21 -5.07
C LYS A 105 9.38 8.50 -5.44
N VAL A 106 8.97 9.63 -4.87
CA VAL A 106 9.64 10.92 -5.10
C VAL A 106 11.12 10.84 -4.71
N ALA A 107 11.42 10.26 -3.55
CA ALA A 107 12.81 10.12 -3.10
C ALA A 107 13.65 9.31 -4.10
N ARG A 108 13.12 8.23 -4.65
CA ARG A 108 13.80 7.43 -5.69
C ARG A 108 14.00 8.24 -6.98
N ASP A 109 12.98 8.94 -7.44
CA ASP A 109 13.03 9.71 -8.68
C ASP A 109 14.04 10.87 -8.59
N GLU A 110 14.12 11.52 -7.43
CA GLU A 110 15.05 12.60 -7.15
C GLU A 110 16.45 12.12 -6.70
N GLY A 111 16.67 10.82 -6.61
CA GLY A 111 17.94 10.25 -6.14
C GLY A 111 18.26 10.56 -4.68
N VAL A 112 17.21 10.73 -3.85
CA VAL A 112 17.30 11.06 -2.42
C VAL A 112 17.23 9.80 -1.59
N THR A 113 18.09 9.67 -0.58
CA THR A 113 18.09 8.56 0.38
C THR A 113 18.24 9.08 1.81
N ALA A 114 17.66 8.37 2.77
CA ALA A 114 17.85 8.63 4.20
C ALA A 114 18.94 7.70 4.74
N THR A 115 20.05 8.26 5.21
CA THR A 115 21.12 7.49 5.83
C THR A 115 20.82 7.20 7.30
N ARG A 116 21.46 6.15 7.84
CA ARG A 116 21.31 5.81 9.27
C ARG A 116 21.70 6.97 10.20
N ALA A 117 22.75 7.71 9.85
CA ALA A 117 23.21 8.85 10.64
C ALA A 117 22.14 9.98 10.67
N GLU A 118 21.54 10.31 9.51
CA GLU A 118 20.48 11.31 9.43
C GLU A 118 19.24 10.89 10.21
N LEU A 119 18.85 9.62 10.15
CA LEU A 119 17.74 9.08 10.93
C LEU A 119 17.98 9.20 12.43
N GLN A 120 19.16 8.81 12.90
CA GLN A 120 19.53 8.93 14.32
C GLN A 120 19.59 10.38 14.77
N GLN A 121 20.20 11.27 13.99
CA GLN A 121 20.27 12.69 14.28
C GLN A 121 18.89 13.32 14.37
N THR A 122 18.00 13.04 13.42
CA THR A 122 16.63 13.57 13.40
C THR A 122 15.82 13.01 14.58
N ARG A 123 15.93 11.72 14.90
CA ARG A 123 15.28 11.13 16.07
C ARG A 123 15.74 11.81 17.36
N THR A 124 17.05 11.97 17.53
CA THR A 124 17.62 12.66 18.70
C THR A 124 17.11 14.10 18.81
N ALA A 125 17.00 14.81 17.68
CA ALA A 125 16.44 16.16 17.66
C ALA A 125 14.97 16.18 18.10
N PHE A 126 14.14 15.25 17.59
CA PHE A 126 12.74 15.13 18.00
C PHE A 126 12.59 14.84 19.50
N VAL A 127 13.36 13.88 20.02
CA VAL A 127 13.36 13.54 21.45
C VAL A 127 13.74 14.75 22.30
N ARG A 128 14.79 15.46 21.93
CA ARG A 128 15.23 16.68 22.65
C ARG A 128 14.19 17.77 22.60
N GLN A 129 13.59 18.04 21.43
CA GLN A 129 12.58 19.07 21.24
C GLN A 129 11.31 18.76 22.04
N SER A 130 10.92 17.50 22.15
CA SER A 130 9.76 17.06 22.92
C SER A 130 10.02 16.98 24.42
N GLY A 131 11.28 17.10 24.86
CA GLY A 131 11.66 16.98 26.26
C GLY A 131 11.75 15.55 26.77
N GLY A 132 12.02 14.58 25.89
CA GLY A 132 12.25 13.17 26.20
C GLY A 132 11.46 12.22 25.33
N GLU A 133 11.88 10.94 25.36
CA GLU A 133 11.30 9.88 24.53
C GLU A 133 9.80 9.66 24.83
N ASP A 134 9.43 9.61 26.13
CA ASP A 134 8.06 9.38 26.54
C ASP A 134 7.13 10.51 26.10
N ARG A 135 7.60 11.75 26.18
CA ARG A 135 6.84 12.92 25.72
C ARG A 135 6.68 12.95 24.21
N LEU A 136 7.73 12.59 23.48
CA LEU A 136 7.64 12.42 22.02
C LEU A 136 6.60 11.36 21.65
N ALA A 137 6.65 10.20 22.30
CA ALA A 137 5.71 9.12 22.06
C ALA A 137 4.26 9.52 22.38
N ALA A 138 4.04 10.19 23.52
CA ALA A 138 2.72 10.69 23.92
C ALA A 138 2.17 11.73 22.93
N ALA A 139 2.98 12.71 22.55
CA ALA A 139 2.59 13.74 21.57
C ALA A 139 2.21 13.14 20.22
N LEU A 140 3.05 12.26 19.67
CA LEU A 140 2.78 11.61 18.39
C LEU A 140 1.55 10.67 18.45
N LEU A 141 1.32 9.99 19.57
CA LEU A 141 0.14 9.18 19.76
C LEU A 141 -1.13 10.05 19.80
N GLN A 142 -1.10 11.16 20.52
CA GLN A 142 -2.22 12.07 20.71
C GLN A 142 -2.55 12.84 19.42
N GLU A 143 -1.56 13.43 18.77
CA GLU A 143 -1.77 14.33 17.64
C GLU A 143 -1.94 13.60 16.32
N GLN A 144 -1.16 12.53 16.11
CA GLN A 144 -1.07 11.87 14.82
C GLN A 144 -1.55 10.40 14.83
N GLY A 145 -1.88 9.85 16.01
CA GLY A 145 -2.22 8.44 16.13
C GLY A 145 -1.05 7.54 15.73
N VAL A 146 0.16 7.89 16.15
CA VAL A 146 1.39 7.13 15.90
C VAL A 146 1.76 6.37 17.16
N ALA A 147 1.83 5.05 17.09
CA ALA A 147 2.31 4.23 18.21
C ALA A 147 3.83 4.36 18.38
N PRO A 148 4.38 4.11 19.58
CA PRO A 148 5.83 4.20 19.83
C PRO A 148 6.68 3.41 18.82
N GLY A 149 6.26 2.19 18.46
CA GLY A 149 6.96 1.37 17.45
C GLY A 149 6.90 1.88 16.02
N GLN A 150 6.10 2.93 15.75
CA GLN A 150 5.95 3.54 14.43
C GLN A 150 6.73 4.86 14.28
N ILE A 151 7.39 5.33 15.32
CA ILE A 151 8.11 6.62 15.34
C ILE A 151 9.22 6.67 14.30
N ASP A 152 9.95 5.58 14.11
CA ASP A 152 11.05 5.52 13.12
C ASP A 152 10.55 5.75 11.69
N GLY A 153 9.31 5.32 11.36
CA GLY A 153 8.67 5.62 10.09
C GLY A 153 8.42 7.13 9.92
N VAL A 154 7.96 7.80 10.98
CA VAL A 154 7.77 9.26 10.98
C VAL A 154 9.09 9.99 10.79
N VAL A 155 10.15 9.56 11.50
CA VAL A 155 11.50 10.12 11.38
C VAL A 155 12.01 9.96 9.94
N ARG A 156 11.90 8.75 9.38
CA ARG A 156 12.31 8.47 8.00
C ARG A 156 11.60 9.37 6.98
N ARG A 157 10.28 9.45 7.09
CA ARG A 157 9.47 10.32 6.23
C ARG A 157 9.93 11.78 6.34
N ASN A 158 10.16 12.29 7.54
CA ASN A 158 10.62 13.66 7.76
C ASN A 158 11.99 13.92 7.10
N VAL A 159 12.95 13.01 7.27
CA VAL A 159 14.27 13.12 6.61
C VAL A 159 14.12 13.15 5.09
N LEU A 160 13.32 12.26 4.52
CA LEU A 160 13.10 12.22 3.06
C LEU A 160 12.43 13.50 2.57
N LEU A 161 11.38 13.98 3.23
CA LEU A 161 10.67 15.20 2.85
C LEU A 161 11.59 16.42 2.85
N ASN A 162 12.42 16.61 3.90
CA ASN A 162 13.36 17.71 3.98
C ASN A 162 14.41 17.64 2.85
N LYS A 163 14.91 16.45 2.55
CA LYS A 163 15.90 16.26 1.48
C LYS A 163 15.27 16.43 0.09
N ILE A 164 14.04 15.98 -0.11
CA ILE A 164 13.29 16.21 -1.37
C ILE A 164 13.10 17.71 -1.56
N ALA A 165 12.59 18.43 -0.54
CA ALA A 165 12.38 19.85 -0.62
C ALA A 165 13.69 20.61 -1.00
N ALA A 166 14.79 20.27 -0.34
CA ALA A 166 16.11 20.84 -0.68
C ALA A 166 16.55 20.52 -2.11
N LYS A 167 16.30 19.27 -2.57
CA LYS A 167 16.69 18.80 -3.91
C LYS A 167 15.95 19.52 -5.03
N VAL A 168 14.63 19.73 -4.86
CA VAL A 168 13.80 20.42 -5.86
C VAL A 168 13.83 21.95 -5.73
N GLY A 169 14.59 22.47 -4.75
CA GLY A 169 14.67 23.90 -4.49
C GLY A 169 13.33 24.48 -4.02
N ALA A 170 12.60 23.69 -3.20
CA ALA A 170 11.39 24.16 -2.55
C ALA A 170 11.75 24.89 -1.24
N ASP A 171 11.29 26.11 -1.14
CA ASP A 171 11.36 26.96 0.05
C ASP A 171 9.93 27.30 0.53
N ASP A 172 9.81 28.17 1.51
CA ASP A 172 8.52 28.62 2.05
C ASP A 172 7.77 29.60 1.11
N SER A 173 8.35 29.94 -0.05
CA SER A 173 7.67 30.77 -1.05
C SER A 173 6.53 30.02 -1.73
N PRO A 174 5.53 30.72 -2.31
CA PRO A 174 4.48 30.11 -3.12
C PRO A 174 5.04 29.28 -4.29
N GLU A 175 6.13 29.70 -4.89
CA GLU A 175 6.81 29.02 -5.99
C GLU A 175 7.49 27.73 -5.51
N GLY A 176 8.13 27.75 -4.34
CA GLY A 176 8.70 26.57 -3.70
C GLY A 176 7.64 25.53 -3.36
N GLN A 177 6.54 25.97 -2.75
CA GLN A 177 5.38 25.11 -2.44
C GLN A 177 4.76 24.49 -3.71
N LYS A 178 4.68 25.27 -4.79
CA LYS A 178 4.17 24.79 -6.08
C LYS A 178 5.07 23.69 -6.65
N LYS A 179 6.39 23.89 -6.67
CA LYS A 179 7.35 22.87 -7.12
C LYS A 179 7.18 21.56 -6.36
N LEU A 180 7.09 21.64 -5.04
CA LEU A 180 6.90 20.47 -4.19
C LEU A 180 5.58 19.76 -4.54
N THR A 181 4.48 20.50 -4.65
CA THR A 181 3.17 19.96 -5.02
C THR A 181 3.20 19.28 -6.39
N GLU A 182 3.85 19.87 -7.37
CA GLU A 182 3.97 19.32 -8.72
C GLU A 182 4.69 17.96 -8.72
N VAL A 183 5.83 17.87 -8.02
CA VAL A 183 6.62 16.64 -7.92
C VAL A 183 5.83 15.53 -7.24
N PHE A 184 5.16 15.84 -6.13
CA PHE A 184 4.34 14.86 -5.41
C PHE A 184 3.09 14.44 -6.20
N THR A 185 2.43 15.37 -6.89
CA THR A 185 1.28 15.08 -7.75
C THR A 185 1.67 14.17 -8.91
N ALA A 186 2.81 14.44 -9.55
CA ALA A 186 3.33 13.59 -10.62
C ALA A 186 3.60 12.17 -10.14
N ALA A 187 4.36 12.03 -9.06
CA ALA A 187 4.66 10.72 -8.47
C ALA A 187 3.41 9.95 -8.02
N SER A 188 2.42 10.66 -7.47
CA SER A 188 1.14 10.07 -7.08
C SER A 188 0.39 9.47 -8.28
N LYS A 189 0.29 10.21 -9.37
CA LYS A 189 -0.34 9.75 -10.62
C LYS A 189 0.39 8.56 -11.23
N ASP A 190 1.73 8.61 -11.25
CA ASP A 190 2.56 7.52 -11.77
C ASP A 190 2.38 6.21 -10.98
N LEU A 191 2.06 6.32 -9.69
CA LEU A 191 1.80 5.16 -8.84
C LEU A 191 0.43 4.51 -9.09
N ALA A 192 -0.46 5.13 -9.89
CA ALA A 192 -1.78 4.59 -10.21
C ALA A 192 -2.49 4.01 -8.96
N ILE A 193 -2.67 4.85 -7.95
CA ILE A 193 -3.13 4.44 -6.62
C ILE A 193 -4.60 4.04 -6.68
N ASP A 194 -4.87 2.75 -6.41
CA ASP A 194 -6.21 2.18 -6.30
C ASP A 194 -6.51 1.84 -4.83
N VAL A 195 -7.58 2.40 -4.29
CA VAL A 195 -7.97 2.25 -2.88
C VAL A 195 -9.28 1.49 -2.80
N ASN A 196 -9.33 0.50 -1.91
CA ASN A 196 -10.58 -0.19 -1.61
C ASN A 196 -11.64 0.82 -1.19
N PRO A 197 -12.81 0.87 -1.89
CA PRO A 197 -13.83 1.91 -1.72
C PRO A 197 -14.36 2.06 -0.29
N ARG A 198 -14.24 1.02 0.55
CA ARG A 198 -14.61 1.08 1.97
C ARG A 198 -13.80 2.11 2.78
N TYR A 199 -12.60 2.46 2.31
CA TYR A 199 -11.74 3.45 2.97
C TYR A 199 -11.81 4.83 2.32
N GLY A 200 -12.34 4.93 1.12
CA GLY A 200 -12.44 6.17 0.36
C GLY A 200 -11.84 6.06 -1.04
N ALA A 201 -11.43 7.18 -1.60
CA ALA A 201 -10.73 7.25 -2.87
C ALA A 201 -9.49 8.14 -2.70
N TRP A 202 -8.43 7.83 -3.42
CA TRP A 202 -7.23 8.66 -3.41
C TRP A 202 -7.42 9.91 -4.28
N ASP A 203 -6.95 11.05 -3.79
CA ASP A 203 -6.95 12.33 -4.49
C ASP A 203 -5.50 12.72 -4.79
N ASP A 204 -5.08 12.55 -6.04
CA ASP A 204 -3.72 12.84 -6.48
C ASP A 204 -3.36 14.33 -6.36
N ALA A 205 -4.33 15.22 -6.49
CA ALA A 205 -4.06 16.66 -6.43
C ALA A 205 -3.82 17.13 -4.99
N ARG A 206 -4.47 16.47 -4.02
CA ARG A 206 -4.32 16.79 -2.59
C ARG A 206 -3.37 15.84 -1.86
N ILE A 207 -2.92 14.77 -2.53
CA ILE A 207 -2.06 13.74 -1.97
C ILE A 207 -2.66 13.18 -0.67
N GLN A 208 -3.94 12.85 -0.71
CA GLN A 208 -4.67 12.36 0.45
C GLN A 208 -5.85 11.49 0.09
N LEU A 209 -6.29 10.72 1.09
CA LEU A 209 -7.48 9.90 1.00
C LEU A 209 -8.75 10.74 1.19
N ALA A 210 -9.50 10.96 0.14
CA ALA A 210 -10.78 11.62 0.18
C ALA A 210 -11.89 10.68 0.67
N SER A 211 -12.97 11.24 1.23
CA SER A 211 -14.16 10.47 1.58
C SER A 211 -14.80 9.93 0.30
N ALA A 212 -15.07 8.63 0.26
CA ALA A 212 -15.94 8.11 -0.78
C ALA A 212 -17.36 8.62 -0.51
N THR A 213 -17.80 9.56 -1.31
CA THR A 213 -19.24 9.87 -1.36
C THR A 213 -19.85 8.87 -2.34
N PRO A 214 -20.64 7.90 -1.90
CA PRO A 214 -21.27 6.94 -2.79
C PRO A 214 -22.04 7.67 -3.90
N ALA A 215 -21.92 7.21 -5.14
CA ALA A 215 -22.53 7.89 -6.30
C ALA A 215 -24.06 8.07 -6.16
N TRP A 216 -24.70 7.16 -5.41
CA TRP A 216 -26.15 7.24 -5.12
C TRP A 216 -26.49 8.38 -4.16
N LEU A 217 -25.65 8.68 -3.16
CA LEU A 217 -25.82 9.82 -2.27
C LEU A 217 -25.70 11.16 -3.01
N ARG A 218 -24.81 11.26 -3.99
CA ARG A 218 -24.69 12.47 -4.83
C ARG A 218 -25.92 12.70 -5.69
N ARG A 219 -26.55 11.63 -6.17
CA ARG A 219 -27.72 11.71 -7.03
C ARG A 219 -28.97 12.25 -6.29
N ILE A 220 -29.13 11.87 -5.02
CA ILE A 220 -30.24 12.37 -4.17
C ILE A 220 -30.03 13.84 -3.80
N SER A 221 -28.80 14.25 -3.54
CA SER A 221 -28.47 15.64 -3.16
C SER A 221 -28.44 16.62 -4.34
N GLN A 222 -28.48 16.14 -5.58
CA GLN A 222 -28.44 16.97 -6.80
C GLN A 222 -29.76 17.09 -7.51
N ASP A 223 -30.84 16.47 -7.02
CA ASP A 223 -32.17 16.63 -7.58
C ASP A 223 -32.97 17.62 -6.72
N PRO A 224 -32.97 18.94 -7.09
CA PRO A 224 -33.72 19.95 -6.35
C PRO A 224 -35.23 19.78 -6.50
N ASN A 225 -35.69 18.82 -7.35
CA ASN A 225 -37.09 18.51 -7.63
C ASN A 225 -37.50 17.11 -7.14
N ALA A 226 -36.67 16.40 -6.39
CA ALA A 226 -37.08 15.17 -5.76
C ALA A 226 -38.18 15.50 -4.72
N ALA A 227 -39.44 15.36 -5.12
CA ALA A 227 -40.58 15.50 -4.22
C ALA A 227 -40.38 14.56 -3.02
N PRO A 228 -40.75 15.00 -1.80
CA PRO A 228 -40.66 14.14 -0.63
C PRO A 228 -41.53 12.91 -0.87
N ALA A 229 -40.91 11.73 -0.87
CA ALA A 229 -41.65 10.48 -0.95
C ALA A 229 -42.42 10.29 0.33
N GLY A 230 -43.75 10.42 0.24
CA GLY A 230 -44.72 9.87 1.18
C GLY A 230 -45.25 10.86 2.22
N ALA A 231 -46.44 11.37 1.93
CA ALA A 231 -47.48 11.56 2.93
C ALA A 231 -48.35 10.31 2.97
#